data_b92da38ebb9fe4c0ae280186642da025
#
_entry.id   b92da38ebb9fe4c0ae280186642da025
#
_cell.length_a   1.000
_cell.length_b   1.000
_cell.length_c   1.000
_cell.angle_alpha   90.00
_cell.angle_beta   90.00
_cell.angle_gamma   90.00
#
_symmetry.space_group_name_H-M   'P 1'
#
loop_
_entity.id
_entity.type
_entity.pdbx_description
1 polymer ?
#
loop_
_entity_poly.entity_id
_entity_poly.type
_entity_poly.pdbx_seq_one_letter_code
_entity_poly.pdbx_strand_id
1 'polypeptide(L)'
;MPTTAPPVEADAVIIGAGPVGLFQVFELGLLEIRAHVIDALPQVGGQPSELYPGKPIYDIPAIPVCSGQELVDALMQQIAPFQPTFHLNHEVSRFERQADGRFLLETAQGLRLLAKTVFIAAGMGAFQPRRLSVPGIEAFEGTQLFYRVARPADFAGQRVVIAGGGDSALDWAIHFATQREHGAESVVLLHRRDGFQAAPATVARMRALCAEQRMQFVVGQVTDFDADDGRLTAVKVTGPDGVTRNLALDALLVFHGMSPKLGPIADWQLAIERKQLVVNTETYGTSEPGIFAVGDINTYPGKKKLILCGFHEATLAAYGALPFVFPGKDVFFQYTTTSTKLHKVLGVAPAENQAE
;
A
#
# COMPACT_ATOMS: atom_id res chain seq x y z
N MET A 1 -35.05 -3.69 -18.12
CA MET A 1 -34.01 -3.44 -17.11
C MET A 1 -33.01 -4.57 -17.26
N PRO A 2 -31.71 -4.31 -17.38
CA PRO A 2 -30.75 -5.39 -17.42
C PRO A 2 -30.81 -6.12 -16.08
N THR A 3 -31.06 -7.43 -16.10
CA THR A 3 -30.97 -8.31 -14.94
C THR A 3 -29.50 -8.34 -14.50
N THR A 4 -29.18 -7.62 -13.44
CA THR A 4 -27.86 -7.72 -12.81
C THR A 4 -27.69 -9.15 -12.29
N ALA A 5 -26.58 -9.79 -12.63
CA ALA A 5 -26.23 -11.12 -12.10
C ALA A 5 -26.31 -11.12 -10.55
N PRO A 6 -26.72 -12.24 -9.95
CA PRO A 6 -26.75 -12.34 -8.50
C PRO A 6 -25.34 -12.06 -7.90
N PRO A 7 -25.25 -11.47 -6.71
CA PRO A 7 -23.95 -11.23 -6.08
C PRO A 7 -23.26 -12.56 -5.73
N VAL A 8 -21.93 -12.56 -5.79
CA VAL A 8 -21.11 -13.69 -5.34
C VAL A 8 -21.17 -13.77 -3.81
N GLU A 9 -21.55 -14.90 -3.27
CA GLU A 9 -21.58 -15.12 -1.82
C GLU A 9 -20.19 -15.39 -1.26
N ALA A 10 -19.87 -14.76 -0.12
CA ALA A 10 -18.60 -14.89 0.55
C ALA A 10 -18.77 -15.00 2.08
N ASP A 11 -17.94 -15.80 2.74
CA ASP A 11 -17.86 -15.77 4.20
C ASP A 11 -17.19 -14.47 4.67
N ALA A 12 -16.11 -14.09 4.01
CA ALA A 12 -15.36 -12.89 4.30
C ALA A 12 -14.94 -12.15 3.03
N VAL A 13 -14.99 -10.81 3.06
CA VAL A 13 -14.38 -9.95 2.05
C VAL A 13 -13.30 -9.11 2.72
N ILE A 14 -12.09 -9.16 2.16
CA ILE A 14 -10.95 -8.33 2.59
C ILE A 14 -10.77 -7.22 1.57
N ILE A 15 -10.72 -5.97 2.02
CA ILE A 15 -10.49 -4.79 1.18
C ILE A 15 -9.05 -4.33 1.40
N GLY A 16 -8.21 -4.57 0.41
CA GLY A 16 -6.77 -4.30 0.42
C GLY A 16 -5.93 -5.58 0.43
N ALA A 17 -5.11 -5.77 -0.62
CA ALA A 17 -4.18 -6.88 -0.79
C ALA A 17 -2.74 -6.52 -0.39
N GLY A 18 -2.57 -5.58 0.56
CA GLY A 18 -1.28 -5.30 1.19
C GLY A 18 -0.86 -6.40 2.17
N PRO A 19 0.33 -6.31 2.81
CA PRO A 19 0.84 -7.36 3.69
C PRO A 19 -0.15 -7.80 4.76
N VAL A 20 -0.86 -6.85 5.39
CA VAL A 20 -1.84 -7.15 6.44
C VAL A 20 -3.07 -7.84 5.87
N GLY A 21 -3.56 -7.43 4.69
CA GLY A 21 -4.69 -8.09 4.02
C GLY A 21 -4.33 -9.51 3.57
N LEU A 22 -3.11 -9.74 3.08
CA LEU A 22 -2.62 -11.07 2.76
C LEU A 22 -2.52 -11.95 4.01
N PHE A 23 -1.98 -11.42 5.10
CA PHE A 23 -1.92 -12.18 6.35
C PHE A 23 -3.32 -12.42 6.96
N GLN A 24 -4.28 -11.50 6.74
CA GLN A 24 -5.67 -11.74 7.11
C GLN A 24 -6.27 -12.96 6.39
N VAL A 25 -5.91 -13.20 5.13
CA VAL A 25 -6.30 -14.44 4.41
C VAL A 25 -5.77 -15.68 5.12
N PHE A 26 -4.50 -15.64 5.59
CA PHE A 26 -3.89 -16.74 6.33
C PHE A 26 -4.66 -17.06 7.61
N GLU A 27 -4.91 -16.06 8.44
CA GLU A 27 -5.60 -16.23 9.71
C GLU A 27 -7.06 -16.72 9.53
N LEU A 28 -7.79 -16.19 8.55
CA LEU A 28 -9.11 -16.67 8.19
C LEU A 28 -9.09 -18.12 7.68
N GLY A 29 -8.08 -18.43 6.85
CA GLY A 29 -7.89 -19.77 6.31
C GLY A 29 -7.66 -20.84 7.39
N LEU A 30 -6.89 -20.53 8.44
CA LEU A 30 -6.73 -21.40 9.60
C LEU A 30 -8.06 -21.70 10.32
N LEU A 31 -9.02 -20.79 10.25
CA LEU A 31 -10.36 -20.93 10.79
C LEU A 31 -11.38 -21.49 9.77
N GLU A 32 -10.90 -21.93 8.60
CA GLU A 32 -11.73 -22.45 7.49
C GLU A 32 -12.74 -21.41 6.95
N ILE A 33 -12.43 -20.14 7.07
CA ILE A 33 -13.22 -19.04 6.51
C ILE A 33 -12.67 -18.68 5.14
N ARG A 34 -13.47 -18.82 4.10
CA ARG A 34 -13.07 -18.47 2.74
C ARG A 34 -13.16 -16.97 2.51
N ALA A 35 -12.07 -16.40 1.98
CA ALA A 35 -11.97 -14.99 1.74
C ALA A 35 -11.91 -14.62 0.26
N HIS A 36 -12.65 -13.57 -0.12
CA HIS A 36 -12.44 -12.81 -1.34
C HIS A 36 -11.64 -11.56 -1.01
N VAL A 37 -10.62 -11.26 -1.80
CA VAL A 37 -9.76 -10.08 -1.60
C VAL A 37 -9.99 -9.09 -2.74
N ILE A 38 -10.35 -7.86 -2.41
CA ILE A 38 -10.55 -6.77 -3.38
C ILE A 38 -9.40 -5.77 -3.23
N ASP A 39 -8.78 -5.39 -4.34
CA ASP A 39 -7.80 -4.30 -4.35
C ASP A 39 -7.97 -3.41 -5.59
N ALA A 40 -7.83 -2.10 -5.40
CA ALA A 40 -7.87 -1.13 -6.48
C ALA A 40 -6.64 -1.18 -7.39
N LEU A 41 -5.54 -1.75 -6.90
CA LEU A 41 -4.30 -1.92 -7.64
C LEU A 41 -4.36 -3.12 -8.59
N PRO A 42 -3.57 -3.12 -9.69
CA PRO A 42 -3.48 -4.23 -10.63
C PRO A 42 -2.70 -5.43 -10.09
N GLN A 43 -2.03 -5.28 -8.95
CA GLN A 43 -1.18 -6.29 -8.34
C GLN A 43 -1.34 -6.31 -6.82
N VAL A 44 -1.02 -7.45 -6.22
CA VAL A 44 -0.98 -7.61 -4.77
C VAL A 44 0.26 -6.95 -4.17
N GLY A 45 0.23 -6.70 -2.85
CA GLY A 45 1.38 -6.24 -2.08
C GLY A 45 1.22 -4.83 -1.51
N GLY A 46 0.31 -4.00 -2.04
CA GLY A 46 0.05 -2.66 -1.51
C GLY A 46 1.30 -1.77 -1.47
N GLN A 47 1.54 -1.07 -0.36
CA GLN A 47 2.68 -0.14 -0.21
C GLN A 47 4.05 -0.76 -0.48
N PRO A 48 4.41 -1.94 0.05
CA PRO A 48 5.70 -2.56 -0.23
C PRO A 48 5.98 -2.77 -1.72
N SER A 49 5.02 -3.30 -2.48
CA SER A 49 5.20 -3.52 -3.92
C SER A 49 5.15 -2.24 -4.74
N GLU A 50 4.31 -1.26 -4.36
CA GLU A 50 4.11 -0.05 -5.13
C GLU A 50 5.16 1.04 -4.87
N LEU A 51 5.59 1.20 -3.61
CA LEU A 51 6.41 2.35 -3.22
C LEU A 51 7.88 2.01 -2.99
N TYR A 52 8.17 0.79 -2.52
CA TYR A 52 9.53 0.41 -2.13
C TYR A 52 9.82 -1.09 -2.30
N PRO A 53 9.59 -1.67 -3.49
CA PRO A 53 9.73 -3.13 -3.70
C PRO A 53 11.13 -3.64 -3.39
N GLY A 54 12.18 -2.88 -3.68
CA GLY A 54 13.58 -3.24 -3.41
C GLY A 54 14.14 -2.70 -2.09
N LYS A 55 13.35 -1.98 -1.28
CA LYS A 55 13.85 -1.38 -0.04
C LYS A 55 13.91 -2.44 1.07
N PRO A 56 15.02 -2.56 1.82
CA PRO A 56 15.13 -3.53 2.91
C PRO A 56 14.24 -3.15 4.09
N ILE A 57 13.59 -4.16 4.64
CA ILE A 57 12.75 -4.13 5.85
C ILE A 57 13.44 -4.98 6.90
N TYR A 58 13.57 -4.49 8.14
CA TYR A 58 14.32 -5.11 9.21
C TYR A 58 13.48 -5.46 10.44
N ASP A 59 12.20 -5.09 10.46
CA ASP A 59 11.31 -5.19 11.62
C ASP A 59 10.19 -6.24 11.45
N ILE A 60 10.42 -7.24 10.58
CA ILE A 60 9.56 -8.41 10.49
C ILE A 60 10.11 -9.50 11.40
N PRO A 61 9.32 -10.01 12.36
CA PRO A 61 9.79 -11.05 13.28
C PRO A 61 10.36 -12.28 12.56
N ALA A 62 11.49 -12.77 13.06
CA ALA A 62 12.22 -13.94 12.53
C ALA A 62 12.79 -13.78 11.10
N ILE A 63 12.61 -12.63 10.46
CA ILE A 63 13.22 -12.31 9.16
C ILE A 63 14.21 -11.15 9.41
N PRO A 64 15.55 -11.43 9.48
CA PRO A 64 16.53 -10.39 9.77
C PRO A 64 16.53 -9.23 8.78
N VAL A 65 16.28 -9.55 7.51
CA VAL A 65 16.12 -8.59 6.43
C VAL A 65 15.35 -9.23 5.28
N CYS A 66 14.43 -8.49 4.69
CA CYS A 66 13.80 -8.80 3.41
C CYS A 66 13.50 -7.50 2.67
N SER A 67 13.40 -7.55 1.36
CA SER A 67 12.84 -6.43 0.58
C SER A 67 11.32 -6.38 0.68
N GLY A 68 10.72 -5.26 0.26
CA GLY A 68 9.26 -5.14 0.20
C GLY A 68 8.62 -6.22 -0.68
N GLN A 69 9.24 -6.54 -1.83
CA GLN A 69 8.73 -7.57 -2.73
C GLN A 69 8.90 -8.98 -2.14
N GLU A 70 10.06 -9.30 -1.55
CA GLU A 70 10.29 -10.61 -0.91
C GLU A 70 9.30 -10.89 0.22
N LEU A 71 8.94 -9.87 1.00
CA LEU A 71 7.89 -10.02 2.01
C LEU A 71 6.54 -10.39 1.39
N VAL A 72 6.16 -9.72 0.31
CA VAL A 72 4.89 -10.00 -0.39
C VAL A 72 4.90 -11.39 -1.00
N ASP A 73 5.99 -11.79 -1.64
CA ASP A 73 6.14 -13.12 -2.24
C ASP A 73 6.04 -14.24 -1.19
N ALA A 74 6.66 -14.04 -0.02
CA ALA A 74 6.57 -14.96 1.11
C ALA A 74 5.13 -15.07 1.65
N LEU A 75 4.42 -13.94 1.79
CA LEU A 75 3.01 -13.94 2.21
C LEU A 75 2.11 -14.63 1.17
N MET A 76 2.33 -14.41 -0.12
CA MET A 76 1.60 -15.09 -1.19
C MET A 76 1.82 -16.61 -1.15
N GLN A 77 3.06 -17.05 -0.88
CA GLN A 77 3.36 -18.46 -0.68
C GLN A 77 2.65 -19.01 0.57
N GLN A 78 2.61 -18.25 1.66
CA GLN A 78 1.98 -18.66 2.92
C GLN A 78 0.46 -18.86 2.78
N ILE A 79 -0.22 -18.05 1.96
CA ILE A 79 -1.67 -18.14 1.76
C ILE A 79 -2.09 -19.09 0.64
N ALA A 80 -1.15 -19.61 -0.16
CA ALA A 80 -1.45 -20.48 -1.30
C ALA A 80 -2.35 -21.69 -0.97
N PRO A 81 -2.21 -22.38 0.19
CA PRO A 81 -3.09 -23.49 0.56
C PRO A 81 -4.57 -23.13 0.67
N PHE A 82 -4.90 -21.86 0.98
CA PHE A 82 -6.28 -21.42 1.21
C PHE A 82 -6.99 -20.95 -0.07
N GLN A 83 -6.27 -20.82 -1.19
CA GLN A 83 -6.79 -20.47 -2.52
C GLN A 83 -7.76 -19.27 -2.50
N PRO A 84 -7.38 -18.11 -1.96
CA PRO A 84 -8.24 -16.94 -1.93
C PRO A 84 -8.57 -16.46 -3.34
N THR A 85 -9.76 -15.89 -3.51
CA THR A 85 -10.13 -15.27 -4.79
C THR A 85 -9.76 -13.79 -4.77
N PHE A 86 -8.86 -13.38 -5.66
CA PHE A 86 -8.47 -11.97 -5.82
C PHE A 86 -9.30 -11.28 -6.90
N HIS A 87 -9.74 -10.07 -6.58
CA HIS A 87 -10.39 -9.12 -7.47
C HIS A 87 -9.54 -7.86 -7.53
N LEU A 88 -8.54 -7.86 -8.42
CA LEU A 88 -7.62 -6.73 -8.63
C LEU A 88 -8.20 -5.75 -9.64
N ASN A 89 -7.75 -4.49 -9.62
CA ASN A 89 -8.33 -3.36 -10.36
C ASN A 89 -9.80 -3.09 -10.01
N HIS A 90 -10.22 -3.45 -8.80
CA HIS A 90 -11.56 -3.24 -8.30
C HIS A 90 -11.55 -2.33 -7.08
N GLU A 91 -12.18 -1.16 -7.17
CA GLU A 91 -12.40 -0.28 -6.02
C GLU A 91 -13.82 -0.44 -5.51
N VAL A 92 -13.98 -0.70 -4.21
CA VAL A 92 -15.31 -0.78 -3.58
C VAL A 92 -15.91 0.61 -3.55
N SER A 93 -16.96 0.83 -4.34
CA SER A 93 -17.65 2.12 -4.47
C SER A 93 -18.93 2.21 -3.64
N ARG A 94 -19.59 1.08 -3.36
CA ARG A 94 -20.81 1.02 -2.56
C ARG A 94 -20.74 -0.09 -1.53
N PHE A 95 -21.27 0.21 -0.38
CA PHE A 95 -21.41 -0.69 0.75
C PHE A 95 -22.81 -0.56 1.33
N GLU A 96 -23.50 -1.69 1.60
CA GLU A 96 -24.85 -1.68 2.13
C GLU A 96 -25.10 -2.89 3.03
N ARG A 97 -25.56 -2.66 4.26
CA ARG A 97 -26.01 -3.75 5.14
C ARG A 97 -27.37 -4.25 4.70
N GLN A 98 -27.51 -5.55 4.57
CA GLN A 98 -28.75 -6.20 4.20
C GLN A 98 -29.60 -6.55 5.43
N ALA A 99 -30.90 -6.80 5.22
CA ALA A 99 -31.84 -7.10 6.31
C ALA A 99 -31.50 -8.41 7.06
N ASP A 100 -30.77 -9.32 6.42
CA ASP A 100 -30.28 -10.57 7.01
C ASP A 100 -28.95 -10.44 7.75
N GLY A 101 -28.43 -9.21 7.85
CA GLY A 101 -27.20 -8.88 8.56
C GLY A 101 -25.93 -9.01 7.71
N ARG A 102 -26.02 -9.52 6.47
CA ARG A 102 -24.89 -9.59 5.53
C ARG A 102 -24.61 -8.21 4.90
N PHE A 103 -23.48 -8.10 4.23
CA PHE A 103 -23.02 -6.87 3.60
C PHE A 103 -22.93 -7.05 2.08
N LEU A 104 -23.63 -6.19 1.34
CA LEU A 104 -23.47 -6.09 -0.11
C LEU A 104 -22.39 -5.06 -0.43
N LEU A 105 -21.33 -5.51 -1.10
CA LEU A 105 -20.28 -4.67 -1.63
C LEU A 105 -20.41 -4.62 -3.16
N GLU A 106 -20.30 -3.42 -3.72
CA GLU A 106 -20.27 -3.22 -5.17
C GLU A 106 -19.00 -2.44 -5.52
N THR A 107 -18.34 -2.85 -6.60
CA THR A 107 -17.18 -2.14 -7.12
C THR A 107 -17.56 -1.23 -8.29
N ALA A 108 -16.74 -0.23 -8.57
CA ALA A 108 -16.93 0.66 -9.71
C ALA A 108 -16.98 -0.10 -11.07
N GLN A 109 -16.39 -1.30 -11.11
CA GLN A 109 -16.35 -2.18 -12.28
C GLN A 109 -17.55 -3.14 -12.35
N GLY A 110 -18.52 -3.04 -11.41
CA GLY A 110 -19.75 -3.80 -11.43
C GLY A 110 -19.68 -5.17 -10.75
N LEU A 111 -18.58 -5.54 -10.09
CA LEU A 111 -18.52 -6.73 -9.25
C LEU A 111 -19.40 -6.52 -8.01
N ARG A 112 -20.20 -7.54 -7.66
CA ARG A 112 -21.07 -7.55 -6.48
C ARG A 112 -20.75 -8.76 -5.61
N LEU A 113 -20.47 -8.51 -4.33
CA LEU A 113 -20.23 -9.57 -3.33
C LEU A 113 -21.19 -9.40 -2.16
N LEU A 114 -21.70 -10.52 -1.67
CA LEU A 114 -22.57 -10.59 -0.49
C LEU A 114 -21.84 -11.36 0.61
N ALA A 115 -21.31 -10.62 1.59
CA ALA A 115 -20.42 -11.13 2.61
C ALA A 115 -21.07 -11.23 3.99
N LYS A 116 -20.69 -12.23 4.79
CA LYS A 116 -21.05 -12.30 6.21
C LYS A 116 -20.22 -11.32 7.05
N THR A 117 -18.95 -11.15 6.67
CA THR A 117 -17.99 -10.25 7.37
C THR A 117 -17.14 -9.49 6.38
N VAL A 118 -16.69 -8.29 6.79
CA VAL A 118 -15.81 -7.42 5.99
C VAL A 118 -14.59 -7.01 6.80
N PHE A 119 -13.40 -7.16 6.20
CA PHE A 119 -12.12 -6.76 6.78
C PHE A 119 -11.54 -5.62 5.96
N ILE A 120 -11.39 -4.46 6.56
CA ILE A 120 -10.82 -3.28 5.90
C ILE A 120 -9.32 -3.24 6.21
N ALA A 121 -8.51 -3.67 5.25
CA ALA A 121 -7.04 -3.69 5.30
C ALA A 121 -6.43 -2.70 4.29
N ALA A 122 -7.17 -1.59 4.01
CA ALA A 122 -6.88 -0.66 2.93
C ALA A 122 -5.67 0.28 3.20
N GLY A 123 -4.91 0.05 4.26
CA GLY A 123 -3.69 0.79 4.57
C GLY A 123 -3.97 2.30 4.74
N MET A 124 -3.38 3.13 3.90
CA MET A 124 -3.64 4.57 3.88
C MET A 124 -4.77 4.97 2.94
N GLY A 125 -5.58 4.01 2.46
CA GLY A 125 -6.61 4.22 1.46
C GLY A 125 -6.05 4.19 0.04
N ALA A 126 -6.84 4.65 -0.95
CA ALA A 126 -6.40 4.72 -2.33
C ALA A 126 -5.11 5.56 -2.43
N PHE A 127 -4.04 4.92 -2.96
CA PHE A 127 -2.73 5.53 -3.12
C PHE A 127 -2.78 6.62 -4.18
N GLN A 128 -3.22 7.81 -3.78
CA GLN A 128 -3.08 8.95 -4.66
C GLN A 128 -1.86 9.77 -4.25
N PRO A 129 -0.87 9.88 -5.10
CA PRO A 129 0.26 10.78 -4.87
C PRO A 129 -0.25 12.20 -4.71
N ARG A 130 0.40 12.97 -3.84
CA ARG A 130 0.16 14.41 -3.80
C ARG A 130 0.66 15.01 -5.10
N ARG A 131 -0.29 15.40 -5.95
CA ARG A 131 -0.01 15.99 -7.25
C ARG A 131 0.62 17.37 -7.12
N LEU A 132 1.37 17.75 -8.13
CA LEU A 132 1.81 19.14 -8.28
C LEU A 132 0.59 20.03 -8.50
N SER A 133 0.59 21.19 -7.83
CA SER A 133 -0.48 22.19 -7.97
C SER A 133 -0.09 23.25 -9.00
N VAL A 134 0.35 22.81 -10.19
CA VAL A 134 0.72 23.68 -11.32
C VAL A 134 -0.29 23.38 -12.43
N PRO A 135 -1.16 24.35 -12.78
CA PRO A 135 -2.23 24.12 -13.78
C PRO A 135 -1.64 23.72 -15.13
N GLY A 136 -2.20 22.66 -15.74
CA GLY A 136 -1.85 22.15 -17.06
C GLY A 136 -0.69 21.14 -17.07
N ILE A 137 0.07 20.98 -15.98
CA ILE A 137 1.21 20.05 -15.92
C ILE A 137 0.76 18.59 -15.94
N GLU A 138 -0.49 18.32 -15.55
CA GLU A 138 -1.10 17.01 -15.58
C GLU A 138 -1.19 16.39 -16.98
N ALA A 139 -1.12 17.20 -18.03
CA ALA A 139 -1.08 16.72 -19.41
C ALA A 139 0.14 15.83 -19.72
N PHE A 140 1.20 15.94 -18.94
CA PHE A 140 2.43 15.15 -19.11
C PHE A 140 2.48 13.91 -18.22
N GLU A 141 1.44 13.64 -17.44
CA GLU A 141 1.39 12.45 -16.55
C GLU A 141 1.45 11.16 -17.36
N GLY A 142 2.35 10.26 -16.94
CA GLY A 142 2.61 8.98 -17.60
C GLY A 142 3.55 9.05 -18.81
N THR A 143 3.92 10.26 -19.28
CA THR A 143 4.86 10.44 -20.40
C THR A 143 6.17 11.10 -19.96
N GLN A 144 6.10 12.21 -19.22
CA GLN A 144 7.25 12.95 -18.68
C GLN A 144 7.09 13.35 -17.22
N LEU A 145 5.87 13.34 -16.68
CA LEU A 145 5.55 13.54 -15.27
C LEU A 145 5.15 12.21 -14.63
N PHE A 146 5.89 11.80 -13.61
CA PHE A 146 5.69 10.54 -12.93
C PHE A 146 5.65 10.72 -11.40
N TYR A 147 4.77 9.99 -10.75
CA TYR A 147 4.65 9.94 -9.30
C TYR A 147 5.21 8.63 -8.71
N ARG A 148 5.70 7.75 -9.56
CA ARG A 148 6.38 6.49 -9.21
C ARG A 148 7.41 6.14 -10.28
N VAL A 149 8.40 5.35 -9.90
CA VAL A 149 9.35 4.74 -10.84
C VAL A 149 9.02 3.26 -10.95
N ALA A 150 8.44 2.85 -12.07
CA ALA A 150 8.11 1.45 -12.33
C ALA A 150 9.33 0.67 -12.85
N ARG A 151 10.07 1.28 -13.78
CA ARG A 151 11.27 0.71 -14.38
C ARG A 151 12.35 1.79 -14.44
N PRO A 152 13.39 1.70 -13.61
CA PRO A 152 14.46 2.70 -13.61
C PRO A 152 15.15 2.89 -14.97
N ALA A 153 15.25 1.82 -15.76
CA ALA A 153 15.87 1.86 -17.08
C ALA A 153 15.16 2.82 -18.08
N ASP A 154 13.88 3.11 -17.86
CA ASP A 154 13.13 4.06 -18.73
C ASP A 154 13.68 5.49 -18.66
N PHE A 155 14.46 5.82 -17.64
CA PHE A 155 15.05 7.14 -17.40
C PHE A 155 16.54 7.22 -17.77
N ALA A 156 17.09 6.14 -18.35
CA ALA A 156 18.51 6.12 -18.76
C ALA A 156 18.81 7.20 -19.80
N GLY A 157 19.90 7.95 -19.58
CA GLY A 157 20.34 9.03 -20.47
C GLY A 157 19.44 10.27 -20.48
N GLN A 158 18.44 10.36 -19.59
CA GLN A 158 17.54 11.51 -19.48
C GLN A 158 18.02 12.51 -18.43
N ARG A 159 17.63 13.77 -18.61
CA ARG A 159 17.75 14.80 -17.58
C ARG A 159 16.58 14.68 -16.63
N VAL A 160 16.83 14.20 -15.42
CA VAL A 160 15.79 13.88 -14.43
C VAL A 160 15.74 14.92 -13.33
N VAL A 161 14.60 15.56 -13.16
CA VAL A 161 14.29 16.42 -12.00
C VAL A 161 13.41 15.65 -11.04
N ILE A 162 13.83 15.55 -9.78
CA ILE A 162 13.15 14.82 -8.72
C ILE A 162 12.68 15.79 -7.65
N ALA A 163 11.36 15.95 -7.49
CA ALA A 163 10.74 16.83 -6.53
C ALA A 163 10.30 16.07 -5.28
N GLY A 164 10.94 16.34 -4.13
CA GLY A 164 10.61 15.71 -2.86
C GLY A 164 11.73 15.89 -1.82
N GLY A 165 11.44 15.54 -0.58
CA GLY A 165 12.38 15.64 0.53
C GLY A 165 12.26 14.52 1.56
N GLY A 166 11.59 13.43 1.20
CA GLY A 166 11.51 12.20 1.96
C GLY A 166 12.44 11.11 1.40
N ASP A 167 12.47 9.95 2.07
CA ASP A 167 13.33 8.81 1.68
C ASP A 167 13.20 8.47 0.19
N SER A 168 11.97 8.32 -0.33
CA SER A 168 11.78 7.95 -1.75
C SER A 168 12.43 8.92 -2.73
N ALA A 169 12.35 10.24 -2.48
CA ALA A 169 12.98 11.22 -3.35
C ALA A 169 14.51 11.13 -3.34
N LEU A 170 15.09 10.99 -2.15
CA LEU A 170 16.53 10.89 -1.97
C LEU A 170 17.07 9.56 -2.51
N ASP A 171 16.40 8.45 -2.22
CA ASP A 171 16.79 7.11 -2.69
C ASP A 171 16.83 7.06 -4.23
N TRP A 172 15.81 7.59 -4.91
CA TRP A 172 15.80 7.66 -6.37
C TRP A 172 16.84 8.64 -6.94
N ALA A 173 17.04 9.78 -6.29
CA ALA A 173 18.08 10.71 -6.72
C ALA A 173 19.49 10.09 -6.64
N ILE A 174 19.78 9.39 -5.53
CA ILE A 174 21.03 8.65 -5.35
C ILE A 174 21.14 7.52 -6.35
N HIS A 175 20.07 6.76 -6.57
CA HIS A 175 20.04 5.65 -7.52
C HIS A 175 20.45 6.15 -8.92
N PHE A 176 19.76 7.13 -9.48
CA PHE A 176 20.05 7.64 -10.83
C PHE A 176 21.44 8.30 -10.93
N ALA A 177 21.90 8.96 -9.86
CA ALA A 177 23.24 9.58 -9.83
C ALA A 177 24.37 8.55 -9.71
N THR A 178 24.10 7.32 -9.26
CA THR A 178 25.15 6.30 -9.01
C THR A 178 25.23 5.20 -10.06
N GLN A 179 24.14 4.93 -10.79
CA GLN A 179 24.13 3.92 -11.86
C GLN A 179 25.03 4.34 -13.03
N ARG A 180 25.89 3.40 -13.50
CA ARG A 180 26.83 3.66 -14.61
C ARG A 180 26.26 3.25 -15.97
N GLU A 181 25.50 2.17 -16.03
CA GLU A 181 25.03 1.61 -17.32
C GLU A 181 23.63 2.11 -17.71
N HIS A 182 22.80 2.48 -16.72
CA HIS A 182 21.42 2.97 -16.91
C HIS A 182 21.16 4.24 -16.11
N GLY A 183 22.21 5.01 -15.84
CA GLY A 183 22.11 6.29 -15.12
C GLY A 183 21.43 7.35 -15.96
N ALA A 184 20.86 8.35 -15.28
CA ALA A 184 20.40 9.56 -15.92
C ALA A 184 21.59 10.38 -16.47
N GLU A 185 21.35 11.17 -17.52
CA GLU A 185 22.33 12.14 -18.00
C GLU A 185 22.65 13.18 -16.92
N SER A 186 21.62 13.67 -16.26
CA SER A 186 21.76 14.58 -15.12
C SER A 186 20.65 14.36 -14.11
N VAL A 187 20.94 14.61 -12.83
CA VAL A 187 19.99 14.48 -11.72
C VAL A 187 19.92 15.78 -10.93
N VAL A 188 18.74 16.34 -10.80
CA VAL A 188 18.44 17.47 -9.92
C VAL A 188 17.43 17.04 -8.87
N LEU A 189 17.84 17.06 -7.60
CA LEU A 189 16.91 16.92 -6.48
C LEU A 189 16.37 18.31 -6.11
N LEU A 190 15.05 18.47 -6.15
CA LEU A 190 14.35 19.70 -5.82
C LEU A 190 13.57 19.53 -4.52
N HIS A 191 13.78 20.37 -3.53
CA HIS A 191 12.97 20.42 -2.33
C HIS A 191 12.74 21.85 -1.85
N ARG A 192 11.55 22.09 -1.28
CA ARG A 192 11.10 23.43 -0.85
C ARG A 192 11.96 24.07 0.26
N ARG A 193 12.79 23.29 0.96
CA ARG A 193 13.67 23.75 2.05
C ARG A 193 14.91 22.86 2.13
N ASP A 194 15.97 23.39 2.76
CA ASP A 194 17.15 22.60 3.07
C ASP A 194 16.99 21.86 4.40
N GLY A 195 16.10 20.84 4.37
CA GLY A 195 15.81 19.98 5.52
C GLY A 195 14.94 18.81 5.06
N PHE A 196 15.37 17.59 5.36
CA PHE A 196 14.83 16.37 4.80
C PHE A 196 14.12 15.53 5.85
N GLN A 197 13.09 14.78 5.41
CA GLN A 197 12.42 13.72 6.19
C GLN A 197 12.89 12.36 5.66
N ALA A 198 14.19 12.12 5.79
CA ALA A 198 14.87 10.92 5.31
C ALA A 198 15.94 10.49 6.33
N ALA A 199 16.41 9.24 6.23
CA ALA A 199 17.44 8.71 7.10
C ALA A 199 18.70 9.59 7.01
N PRO A 200 19.38 9.90 8.15
CA PRO A 200 20.58 10.76 8.16
C PRO A 200 21.70 10.27 7.22
N ALA A 201 21.87 8.94 7.09
CA ALA A 201 22.87 8.34 6.20
C ALA A 201 22.53 8.63 4.72
N THR A 202 21.26 8.55 4.32
CA THR A 202 20.80 8.87 2.96
C THR A 202 21.04 10.34 2.64
N VAL A 203 20.73 11.24 3.60
CA VAL A 203 21.00 12.68 3.45
C VAL A 203 22.50 12.95 3.29
N ALA A 204 23.34 12.33 4.10
CA ALA A 204 24.80 12.46 4.00
C ALA A 204 25.32 11.97 2.64
N ARG A 205 24.81 10.83 2.14
CA ARG A 205 25.17 10.30 0.82
C ARG A 205 24.77 11.23 -0.32
N MET A 206 23.55 11.77 -0.28
CA MET A 206 23.07 12.75 -1.26
C MET A 206 23.99 13.99 -1.29
N ARG A 207 24.35 14.53 -0.10
CA ARG A 207 25.26 15.68 0.01
C ARG A 207 26.64 15.39 -0.59
N ALA A 208 27.20 14.20 -0.34
CA ALA A 208 28.46 13.79 -0.92
C ALA A 208 28.40 13.76 -2.46
N LEU A 209 27.33 13.21 -3.04
CA LEU A 209 27.12 13.19 -4.49
C LEU A 209 26.97 14.59 -5.08
N CYS A 210 26.36 15.53 -4.36
CA CYS A 210 26.33 16.95 -4.77
C CYS A 210 27.73 17.56 -4.75
N ALA A 211 28.55 17.29 -3.71
CA ALA A 211 29.93 17.77 -3.64
C ALA A 211 30.83 17.16 -4.74
N GLU A 212 30.57 15.91 -5.13
CA GLU A 212 31.22 15.23 -6.25
C GLU A 212 30.69 15.67 -7.62
N GLN A 213 29.75 16.62 -7.68
CA GLN A 213 29.11 17.12 -8.93
C GLN A 213 28.39 16.03 -9.74
N ARG A 214 27.96 14.95 -9.09
CA ARG A 214 27.23 13.84 -9.71
C ARG A 214 25.73 14.05 -9.73
N MET A 215 25.24 14.98 -8.92
CA MET A 215 23.87 15.48 -8.91
C MET A 215 23.82 16.90 -8.38
N GLN A 216 22.70 17.58 -8.54
CA GLN A 216 22.46 18.90 -7.98
C GLN A 216 21.33 18.87 -6.96
N PHE A 217 21.44 19.70 -5.93
CA PHE A 217 20.35 19.98 -5.02
C PHE A 217 19.90 21.44 -5.15
N VAL A 218 18.61 21.64 -5.40
CA VAL A 218 18.00 22.96 -5.57
C VAL A 218 16.92 23.15 -4.51
N VAL A 219 17.00 24.27 -3.78
CA VAL A 219 15.94 24.66 -2.84
C VAL A 219 14.92 25.52 -3.57
N GLY A 220 13.67 25.05 -3.63
CA GLY A 220 12.57 25.74 -4.29
C GLY A 220 11.35 24.88 -4.51
N GLN A 221 10.37 25.44 -5.18
CA GLN A 221 9.11 24.77 -5.55
C GLN A 221 8.85 25.00 -7.04
N VAL A 222 8.27 24.00 -7.69
CA VAL A 222 7.77 24.14 -9.06
C VAL A 222 6.57 25.08 -9.03
N THR A 223 6.66 26.17 -9.76
CA THR A 223 5.62 27.21 -9.85
C THR A 223 5.00 27.33 -11.24
N ASP A 224 5.73 26.89 -12.28
CA ASP A 224 5.29 26.92 -13.66
C ASP A 224 6.14 25.94 -14.50
N PHE A 225 5.89 25.83 -15.78
CA PHE A 225 6.66 25.00 -16.72
C PHE A 225 6.73 25.62 -18.10
N ASP A 226 7.66 25.14 -18.91
CA ASP A 226 7.77 25.42 -20.33
C ASP A 226 7.52 24.12 -21.12
N ALA A 227 6.77 24.20 -22.19
CA ALA A 227 6.51 23.08 -23.09
C ALA A 227 6.65 23.55 -24.55
N ASP A 228 7.15 22.66 -25.40
CA ASP A 228 7.26 22.88 -26.83
C ASP A 228 6.80 21.61 -27.57
N ASP A 229 5.99 21.80 -28.59
CA ASP A 229 5.41 20.73 -29.43
C ASP A 229 4.81 19.55 -28.59
N GLY A 230 4.07 19.91 -27.51
CA GLY A 230 3.43 18.92 -26.62
C GLY A 230 4.39 18.18 -25.70
N ARG A 231 5.66 18.60 -25.57
CA ARG A 231 6.66 18.04 -24.68
C ARG A 231 7.02 19.03 -23.59
N LEU A 232 7.14 18.55 -22.36
CA LEU A 232 7.67 19.29 -21.24
C LEU A 232 9.18 19.49 -21.44
N THR A 233 9.64 20.74 -21.50
CA THR A 233 11.05 21.08 -21.76
C THR A 233 11.79 21.60 -20.54
N ALA A 234 11.06 22.28 -19.64
CA ALA A 234 11.62 22.78 -18.39
C ALA A 234 10.54 22.97 -17.32
N VAL A 235 10.94 22.97 -16.06
CA VAL A 235 10.11 23.47 -14.94
C VAL A 235 10.69 24.75 -14.39
N LYS A 236 9.83 25.70 -14.06
CA LYS A 236 10.18 26.95 -13.38
C LYS A 236 10.13 26.74 -11.87
N VAL A 237 11.25 26.98 -11.23
CA VAL A 237 11.42 26.74 -9.80
C VAL A 237 11.67 28.06 -9.09
N THR A 238 10.78 28.42 -8.17
CA THR A 238 10.93 29.61 -7.35
C THR A 238 11.56 29.23 -6.02
N GLY A 239 12.71 29.83 -5.73
CA GLY A 239 13.44 29.63 -4.48
C GLY A 239 12.88 30.48 -3.33
N PRO A 240 13.38 30.27 -2.09
CA PRO A 240 13.02 31.08 -0.93
C PRO A 240 13.52 32.54 -1.05
N ASP A 241 14.46 32.78 -1.94
CA ASP A 241 14.97 34.09 -2.32
C ASP A 241 14.05 34.86 -3.29
N GLY A 242 12.92 34.27 -3.70
CA GLY A 242 11.97 34.79 -4.68
C GLY A 242 12.47 34.72 -6.12
N VAL A 243 13.66 34.18 -6.36
CA VAL A 243 14.23 34.04 -7.71
C VAL A 243 13.66 32.77 -8.37
N THR A 244 13.15 32.95 -9.58
CA THR A 244 12.72 31.85 -10.43
C THR A 244 13.84 31.40 -11.35
N ARG A 245 14.08 30.09 -11.39
CA ARG A 245 15.11 29.42 -12.21
C ARG A 245 14.42 28.39 -13.11
N ASN A 246 14.90 28.28 -14.34
CA ASN A 246 14.45 27.21 -15.25
C ASN A 246 15.35 25.99 -15.08
N LEU A 247 14.75 24.84 -14.83
CA LEU A 247 15.41 23.55 -14.83
C LEU A 247 14.95 22.75 -16.05
N ALA A 248 15.85 22.64 -17.04
CA ALA A 248 15.60 21.82 -18.21
C ALA A 248 15.52 20.34 -17.83
N LEU A 249 14.58 19.59 -18.44
CA LEU A 249 14.36 18.19 -18.10
C LEU A 249 13.79 17.40 -19.29
N ASP A 250 13.90 16.08 -19.17
CA ASP A 250 13.20 15.11 -20.00
C ASP A 250 12.17 14.33 -19.17
N ALA A 251 12.41 14.21 -17.84
CA ALA A 251 11.46 13.58 -16.91
C ALA A 251 11.40 14.34 -15.57
N LEU A 252 10.18 14.48 -15.05
CA LEU A 252 9.87 15.02 -13.73
C LEU A 252 9.30 13.91 -12.84
N LEU A 253 10.01 13.58 -11.78
CA LEU A 253 9.59 12.59 -10.77
C LEU A 253 9.14 13.33 -9.52
N VAL A 254 7.91 13.09 -9.05
CA VAL A 254 7.33 13.83 -7.93
C VAL A 254 7.04 12.91 -6.75
N PHE A 255 7.78 13.09 -5.66
CA PHE A 255 7.66 12.33 -4.42
C PHE A 255 7.26 13.24 -3.25
N HIS A 256 6.10 13.86 -3.36
CA HIS A 256 5.54 14.74 -2.31
C HIS A 256 4.83 13.97 -1.19
N GLY A 257 4.97 12.64 -1.17
CA GLY A 257 4.25 11.74 -0.30
C GLY A 257 2.86 11.42 -0.81
N MET A 258 2.20 10.54 -0.08
CA MET A 258 0.84 10.10 -0.40
C MET A 258 -0.18 10.93 0.37
N SER A 259 -1.33 11.14 -0.22
CA SER A 259 -2.47 11.71 0.50
C SER A 259 -3.34 10.54 0.98
N PRO A 260 -3.45 10.32 2.30
CA PRO A 260 -4.41 9.35 2.81
C PRO A 260 -5.82 9.78 2.40
N LYS A 261 -6.45 8.99 1.54
CA LYS A 261 -7.85 9.18 1.18
C LYS A 261 -8.57 7.89 1.53
N LEU A 262 -9.52 7.97 2.44
CA LEU A 262 -10.39 6.84 2.77
C LEU A 262 -11.27 6.44 1.57
N GLY A 263 -11.39 7.33 0.57
CA GLY A 263 -12.27 7.09 -0.56
C GLY A 263 -13.71 6.86 -0.11
N PRO A 264 -14.44 5.95 -0.76
CA PRO A 264 -15.82 5.63 -0.39
C PRO A 264 -16.01 5.15 1.06
N ILE A 265 -14.95 4.60 1.69
CA ILE A 265 -15.00 4.13 3.10
C ILE A 265 -15.39 5.26 4.06
N ALA A 266 -15.08 6.51 3.72
CA ALA A 266 -15.47 7.67 4.53
C ALA A 266 -16.99 7.84 4.68
N ASP A 267 -17.75 7.33 3.71
CA ASP A 267 -19.21 7.48 3.63
C ASP A 267 -19.96 6.27 4.22
N TRP A 268 -19.24 5.25 4.73
CA TRP A 268 -19.85 4.01 5.26
C TRP A 268 -20.38 4.14 6.70
N GLN A 269 -20.44 5.37 7.23
CA GLN A 269 -20.94 5.67 8.57
C GLN A 269 -20.19 4.97 9.72
N LEU A 270 -18.96 4.53 9.47
CA LEU A 270 -18.09 3.99 10.50
C LEU A 270 -17.49 5.11 11.34
N ALA A 271 -17.17 4.83 12.61
CA ALA A 271 -16.51 5.79 13.46
C ALA A 271 -15.09 6.10 12.95
N ILE A 272 -14.81 7.37 12.66
CA ILE A 272 -13.54 7.83 12.09
C ILE A 272 -12.93 8.90 13.01
N GLU A 273 -11.64 8.70 13.33
CA GLU A 273 -10.82 9.71 13.98
C GLU A 273 -9.55 9.95 13.14
N ARG A 274 -9.25 11.24 12.84
CA ARG A 274 -8.05 11.65 12.08
C ARG A 274 -7.83 10.86 10.78
N LYS A 275 -8.92 10.59 10.04
CA LYS A 275 -8.94 9.79 8.80
C LYS A 275 -8.54 8.31 9.00
N GLN A 276 -8.78 7.75 10.16
CA GLN A 276 -8.59 6.34 10.48
C GLN A 276 -9.85 5.78 11.13
N LEU A 277 -10.14 4.51 10.90
CA LEU A 277 -11.27 3.81 11.47
C LEU A 277 -11.00 3.50 12.94
N VAL A 278 -11.91 3.91 13.83
CA VAL A 278 -11.83 3.59 15.25
C VAL A 278 -12.23 2.13 15.45
N VAL A 279 -11.40 1.37 16.20
CA VAL A 279 -11.65 -0.04 16.50
C VAL A 279 -11.49 -0.31 17.99
N ASN A 280 -12.15 -1.38 18.47
CA ASN A 280 -11.81 -1.94 19.77
C ASN A 280 -10.56 -2.82 19.63
N THR A 281 -9.77 -2.94 20.68
CA THR A 281 -8.49 -3.70 20.65
C THR A 281 -8.64 -5.18 20.98
N GLU A 282 -9.84 -5.62 21.34
CA GLU A 282 -10.11 -7.04 21.63
C GLU A 282 -10.30 -7.84 20.35
N THR A 283 -11.04 -7.28 19.38
CA THR A 283 -11.40 -7.96 18.13
C THR A 283 -11.09 -7.18 16.88
N TYR A 284 -10.60 -5.95 17.00
CA TYR A 284 -10.45 -4.99 15.90
C TYR A 284 -11.76 -4.73 15.11
N GLY A 285 -12.89 -4.98 15.76
CA GLY A 285 -14.21 -4.60 15.27
C GLY A 285 -14.37 -3.07 15.23
N THR A 286 -15.03 -2.59 14.19
CA THR A 286 -15.42 -1.18 14.03
C THR A 286 -16.68 -0.86 14.82
N SER A 287 -17.25 0.33 14.61
CA SER A 287 -18.56 0.69 15.18
C SER A 287 -19.73 -0.12 14.60
N GLU A 288 -19.53 -0.82 13.49
CA GLU A 288 -20.54 -1.67 12.84
C GLU A 288 -20.19 -3.14 13.06
N PRO A 289 -21.05 -3.94 13.75
CA PRO A 289 -20.82 -5.35 14.00
C PRO A 289 -20.66 -6.16 12.70
N GLY A 290 -19.61 -7.00 12.62
CA GLY A 290 -19.26 -7.78 11.42
C GLY A 290 -18.30 -7.08 10.48
N ILE A 291 -17.92 -5.82 10.78
CA ILE A 291 -16.89 -5.09 10.06
C ILE A 291 -15.66 -4.91 10.96
N PHE A 292 -14.50 -5.29 10.46
CA PHE A 292 -13.21 -5.22 11.13
C PHE A 292 -12.27 -4.30 10.34
N ALA A 293 -11.33 -3.63 11.04
CA ALA A 293 -10.33 -2.82 10.37
C ALA A 293 -8.96 -3.11 10.96
N VAL A 294 -7.99 -3.45 10.08
CA VAL A 294 -6.65 -3.91 10.45
C VAL A 294 -5.57 -3.18 9.65
N GLY A 295 -4.39 -3.02 10.24
CA GLY A 295 -3.26 -2.30 9.63
C GLY A 295 -3.41 -0.78 9.75
N ASP A 296 -2.76 -0.04 8.85
CA ASP A 296 -2.61 1.42 8.94
C ASP A 296 -3.92 2.20 8.84
N ILE A 297 -5.00 1.56 8.37
CA ILE A 297 -6.33 2.17 8.21
C ILE A 297 -7.01 2.43 9.55
N ASN A 298 -6.68 1.68 10.60
CA ASN A 298 -7.33 1.77 11.89
C ASN A 298 -6.60 2.68 12.89
N THR A 299 -7.30 3.03 13.96
CA THR A 299 -6.76 3.76 15.12
C THR A 299 -7.34 3.25 16.43
N TYR A 300 -6.49 3.24 17.45
CA TYR A 300 -6.80 2.93 18.84
C TYR A 300 -5.69 3.51 19.74
N PRO A 301 -5.88 3.64 21.07
CA PRO A 301 -4.85 4.12 21.97
C PRO A 301 -3.56 3.30 21.88
N GLY A 302 -2.44 3.95 21.59
CA GLY A 302 -1.13 3.29 21.46
C GLY A 302 -0.81 2.73 20.06
N LYS A 303 -1.67 2.90 19.06
CA LYS A 303 -1.45 2.45 17.67
C LYS A 303 -0.08 2.81 17.14
N LYS A 304 0.61 1.81 16.57
CA LYS A 304 1.80 1.98 15.75
C LYS A 304 1.52 1.48 14.33
N LYS A 305 1.91 2.26 13.33
CA LYS A 305 1.78 1.90 11.92
C LYS A 305 2.97 1.06 11.48
N LEU A 306 3.00 -0.18 11.93
CA LEU A 306 4.00 -1.18 11.59
C LEU A 306 3.30 -2.40 11.01
N ILE A 307 3.92 -3.06 10.05
CA ILE A 307 3.40 -4.31 9.44
C ILE A 307 3.17 -5.36 10.52
N LEU A 308 4.13 -5.51 11.45
CA LEU A 308 4.04 -6.40 12.60
C LEU A 308 2.76 -6.18 13.44
N CYS A 309 2.43 -4.91 13.73
CA CYS A 309 1.20 -4.61 14.49
C CYS A 309 -0.04 -5.03 13.70
N GLY A 310 -0.03 -4.79 12.39
CA GLY A 310 -1.12 -5.23 11.50
C GLY A 310 -1.31 -6.75 11.47
N PHE A 311 -0.25 -7.53 11.56
CA PHE A 311 -0.34 -9.00 11.64
C PHE A 311 -1.05 -9.45 12.94
N HIS A 312 -0.66 -8.87 14.07
CA HIS A 312 -1.35 -9.14 15.34
C HIS A 312 -2.85 -8.76 15.27
N GLU A 313 -3.14 -7.60 14.69
CA GLU A 313 -4.51 -7.12 14.50
C GLU A 313 -5.33 -8.09 13.63
N ALA A 314 -4.75 -8.61 12.55
CA ALA A 314 -5.39 -9.57 11.65
C ALA A 314 -5.76 -10.88 12.38
N THR A 315 -4.88 -11.37 13.25
CA THR A 315 -5.15 -12.55 14.07
C THR A 315 -6.38 -12.35 14.95
N LEU A 316 -6.43 -11.28 15.74
CA LEU A 316 -7.55 -11.03 16.64
C LEU A 316 -8.86 -10.73 15.88
N ALA A 317 -8.78 -10.05 14.74
CA ALA A 317 -9.93 -9.79 13.89
C ALA A 317 -10.53 -11.09 13.30
N ALA A 318 -9.68 -12.04 12.92
CA ALA A 318 -10.16 -13.35 12.43
C ALA A 318 -10.97 -14.09 13.49
N TYR A 319 -10.50 -14.12 14.74
CA TYR A 319 -11.27 -14.71 15.85
C TYR A 319 -12.52 -13.91 16.19
N GLY A 320 -12.46 -12.58 16.10
CA GLY A 320 -13.62 -11.70 16.28
C GLY A 320 -14.75 -11.94 15.27
N ALA A 321 -14.42 -12.47 14.08
CA ALA A 321 -15.39 -12.76 13.04
C ALA A 321 -16.17 -14.07 13.23
N LEU A 322 -15.69 -14.99 14.07
CA LEU A 322 -16.30 -16.31 14.26
C LEU A 322 -17.80 -16.28 14.57
N PRO A 323 -18.31 -15.41 15.47
CA PRO A 323 -19.75 -15.37 15.77
C PRO A 323 -20.62 -14.99 14.56
N PHE A 324 -20.06 -14.23 13.61
CA PHE A 324 -20.77 -13.78 12.39
C PHE A 324 -20.73 -14.84 11.29
N VAL A 325 -19.61 -15.57 11.16
CA VAL A 325 -19.45 -16.59 10.13
C VAL A 325 -20.09 -17.91 10.55
N PHE A 326 -19.93 -18.28 11.81
CA PHE A 326 -20.43 -19.54 12.39
C PHE A 326 -21.32 -19.29 13.62
N PRO A 327 -22.49 -18.66 13.47
CA PRO A 327 -23.35 -18.35 14.59
C PRO A 327 -23.71 -19.60 15.39
N GLY A 328 -23.53 -19.54 16.71
CA GLY A 328 -23.84 -20.64 17.64
C GLY A 328 -22.90 -21.84 17.60
N LYS A 329 -21.73 -21.72 16.94
CA LYS A 329 -20.70 -22.76 16.99
C LYS A 329 -19.54 -22.30 17.87
N ASP A 330 -19.12 -23.14 18.79
CA ASP A 330 -17.87 -22.95 19.52
C ASP A 330 -16.70 -23.40 18.63
N VAL A 331 -15.79 -22.46 18.31
CA VAL A 331 -14.55 -22.76 17.59
C VAL A 331 -13.41 -22.75 18.61
N PHE A 332 -12.86 -23.93 18.88
CA PHE A 332 -11.75 -24.07 19.82
C PHE A 332 -10.44 -23.60 19.19
N PHE A 333 -9.67 -22.85 19.98
CA PHE A 333 -8.31 -22.47 19.59
C PHE A 333 -7.43 -23.71 19.40
N GLN A 334 -6.66 -23.73 18.31
CA GLN A 334 -5.76 -24.83 17.98
C GLN A 334 -4.37 -24.28 17.62
N TYR A 335 -3.35 -25.00 18.06
CA TYR A 335 -1.96 -24.68 17.67
C TYR A 335 -1.61 -25.37 16.36
N THR A 336 -0.99 -24.63 15.43
CA THR A 336 -0.56 -25.17 14.13
C THR A 336 0.50 -26.27 14.26
N THR A 337 1.26 -26.27 15.36
CA THR A 337 2.32 -27.25 15.63
C THR A 337 1.80 -28.63 15.99
N THR A 338 0.57 -28.77 16.51
CA THR A 338 0.04 -30.01 17.03
C THR A 338 -1.28 -30.45 16.39
N SER A 339 -2.00 -29.56 15.72
CA SER A 339 -3.30 -29.86 15.14
C SER A 339 -3.17 -30.58 13.80
N THR A 340 -3.52 -31.86 13.76
CA THR A 340 -3.58 -32.62 12.50
C THR A 340 -4.61 -32.06 11.52
N LYS A 341 -5.65 -31.39 12.02
CA LYS A 341 -6.64 -30.68 11.21
C LYS A 341 -5.98 -29.48 10.48
N LEU A 342 -5.24 -28.66 11.21
CA LEU A 342 -4.52 -27.52 10.63
C LEU A 342 -3.42 -27.97 9.68
N HIS A 343 -2.74 -29.10 9.94
CA HIS A 343 -1.77 -29.67 9.02
C HIS A 343 -2.41 -30.04 7.68
N LYS A 344 -3.62 -30.60 7.69
CA LYS A 344 -4.36 -30.86 6.43
C LYS A 344 -4.73 -29.58 5.70
N VAL A 345 -5.22 -28.56 6.42
CA VAL A 345 -5.57 -27.25 5.85
C VAL A 345 -4.36 -26.57 5.23
N LEU A 346 -3.21 -26.67 5.88
CA LEU A 346 -1.93 -26.12 5.38
C LEU A 346 -1.29 -26.99 4.29
N GLY A 347 -1.80 -28.17 4.01
CA GLY A 347 -1.21 -29.09 3.03
C GLY A 347 0.13 -29.69 3.45
N VAL A 348 0.44 -29.69 4.76
CA VAL A 348 1.68 -30.28 5.29
C VAL A 348 1.44 -31.69 5.81
N ALA A 349 2.41 -32.59 5.62
CA ALA A 349 2.32 -33.93 6.19
C ALA A 349 2.30 -33.86 7.74
N PRO A 350 1.58 -34.77 8.42
CA PRO A 350 1.71 -34.89 9.86
C PRO A 350 3.18 -35.13 10.21
N ALA A 351 3.70 -34.45 11.23
CA ALA A 351 5.00 -34.79 11.78
C ALA A 351 4.94 -36.27 12.20
N GLU A 352 5.78 -37.12 11.62
CA GLU A 352 5.96 -38.48 12.14
C GLU A 352 6.29 -38.33 13.62
N ASN A 353 5.53 -39.05 14.45
CA ASN A 353 5.77 -39.10 15.89
C ASN A 353 7.23 -39.49 16.09
N GLN A 354 8.10 -38.53 16.37
CA GLN A 354 9.35 -38.80 17.05
C GLN A 354 8.95 -39.08 18.51
N ALA A 355 8.50 -40.31 18.72
CA ALA A 355 8.45 -40.88 20.03
C ALA A 355 9.88 -41.22 20.44
N GLU A 356 10.43 -40.41 21.35
CA GLU A 356 11.38 -40.87 22.37
C GLU A 356 11.31 -39.92 23.57
#